data_4e1b510328169dc38d2f1c92e9306ec1
#
_entry.id   4e1b510328169dc38d2f1c92e9306ec1
#
_cell.length_a   1.000
_cell.length_b   1.000
_cell.length_c   1.000
_cell.angle_alpha   90.00
_cell.angle_beta   90.00
_cell.angle_gamma   90.00
#
_symmetry.space_group_name_H-M   'P 1'
#
loop_
_entity.id
_entity.type
_entity.pdbx_description
1 polymer ?
#
loop_
_entity_poly.entity_id
_entity_poly.type
_entity_poly.pdbx_seq_one_letter_code
_entity_poly.pdbx_strand_id
1 'polypeptide(L)'
;MNLKFWQPRKEKRSGLSQPADWFINTLNNVFGYQTKSGQAVNDRTALSIASVHACVRVIADGIAGLSLKLYKDDGTNREQVTIHYATALVNEPNAYQTKYDFTKYMVSHLALKGNAYAFINRDGRYLGIELHPIAPDYVTPVMQDGQLFYKINLKGFPNIVPAADMLHFKGLCGDDPLVGLSPIVVHAETLGIDLAAISQSAGVYKNGVLKFLLTSDAQIKPEQAVPLKKSLDDVIDGASRSTVLPNGIKMEKLSLSPEEAQYLETRKFSAEEIARIFGVPASMIGAKDGIKSSVEQEYQDFYARTLASYAINIEQELARKLLTENDKLTYYFKFNFNSLLRASANERADYYNKGIRGGWLSRNEARMFEDANGFDGGDEYLIESNLMPSSKINEYMDAKIAQLMSTADKNNNPEGTNNNEVI
;
A
#
# COMPACT_ATOMS: atom_id res chain seq x y z
N MET A 1 -32.28 45.06 -39.46
CA MET A 1 -32.25 44.08 -38.38
C MET A 1 -32.13 42.71 -39.00
N ASN A 2 -30.89 42.19 -39.21
CA ASN A 2 -30.64 40.92 -39.92
C ASN A 2 -30.59 39.78 -38.91
N LEU A 3 -31.62 38.97 -38.89
CA LEU A 3 -31.67 37.70 -38.17
C LEU A 3 -30.83 36.66 -38.90
N LYS A 4 -29.63 36.34 -38.42
CA LYS A 4 -28.83 35.21 -38.90
C LYS A 4 -29.47 33.92 -38.39
N PHE A 5 -30.10 33.18 -39.30
CA PHE A 5 -30.53 31.80 -39.02
C PHE A 5 -29.33 30.91 -38.68
N TRP A 6 -29.40 30.27 -37.52
CA TRP A 6 -28.47 29.25 -37.08
C TRP A 6 -28.59 28.03 -38.02
N GLN A 7 -27.54 27.77 -38.80
CA GLN A 7 -27.44 26.54 -39.60
C GLN A 7 -26.87 25.44 -38.73
N PRO A 8 -27.51 24.26 -38.62
CA PRO A 8 -26.95 23.14 -37.91
C PRO A 8 -25.65 22.70 -38.57
N ARG A 9 -24.59 22.61 -37.77
CA ARG A 9 -23.28 22.11 -38.19
C ARG A 9 -23.47 20.66 -38.66
N LYS A 10 -23.21 20.39 -39.94
CA LYS A 10 -23.13 19.02 -40.46
C LYS A 10 -22.01 18.30 -39.75
N GLU A 11 -22.36 17.38 -38.85
CA GLU A 11 -21.41 16.42 -38.32
C GLU A 11 -20.82 15.64 -39.49
N LYS A 12 -19.53 15.78 -39.70
CA LYS A 12 -18.77 14.86 -40.53
C LYS A 12 -18.86 13.49 -39.88
N ARG A 13 -19.63 12.59 -40.44
CA ARG A 13 -19.53 11.17 -40.14
C ARG A 13 -18.09 10.76 -40.45
N SER A 14 -17.27 10.64 -39.41
CA SER A 14 -15.96 10.04 -39.53
C SER A 14 -16.17 8.60 -39.99
N GLY A 15 -15.55 8.24 -41.11
CA GLY A 15 -15.59 6.88 -41.63
C GLY A 15 -15.06 5.90 -40.58
N LEU A 16 -15.47 4.67 -40.69
CA LEU A 16 -15.17 3.50 -39.85
C LEU A 16 -13.66 3.16 -39.67
N SER A 17 -12.75 4.12 -39.84
CA SER A 17 -11.30 3.89 -39.81
C SER A 17 -10.65 4.04 -38.41
N GLN A 18 -11.38 4.55 -37.39
CA GLN A 18 -10.89 4.58 -36.01
C GLN A 18 -11.99 4.06 -35.07
N PRO A 19 -11.78 2.93 -34.41
CA PRO A 19 -12.67 2.46 -33.35
C PRO A 19 -12.78 3.54 -32.29
N ALA A 20 -13.98 3.74 -31.73
CA ALA A 20 -14.18 4.69 -30.65
C ALA A 20 -13.31 4.33 -29.44
N ASP A 21 -12.75 5.33 -28.75
CA ASP A 21 -11.80 5.13 -27.64
C ASP A 21 -12.33 4.19 -26.56
N TRP A 22 -13.64 4.18 -26.30
CA TRP A 22 -14.27 3.24 -25.38
C TRP A 22 -14.15 1.78 -25.82
N PHE A 23 -14.18 1.51 -27.14
CA PHE A 23 -14.05 0.16 -27.69
C PHE A 23 -12.60 -0.33 -27.59
N ILE A 24 -11.64 0.56 -27.88
CA ILE A 24 -10.20 0.28 -27.70
C ILE A 24 -9.91 0.00 -26.23
N ASN A 25 -10.43 0.81 -25.32
CA ASN A 25 -10.27 0.62 -23.88
C ASN A 25 -10.90 -0.69 -23.39
N THR A 26 -12.05 -1.05 -23.92
CA THR A 26 -12.70 -2.34 -23.60
C THR A 26 -11.87 -3.52 -24.12
N LEU A 27 -11.33 -3.44 -25.33
CA LEU A 27 -10.44 -4.47 -25.88
C LEU A 27 -9.15 -4.57 -25.08
N ASN A 28 -8.53 -3.45 -24.73
CA ASN A 28 -7.31 -3.44 -23.92
C ASN A 28 -7.55 -4.01 -22.50
N ASN A 29 -8.71 -3.81 -21.92
CA ASN A 29 -9.07 -4.40 -20.62
C ASN A 29 -9.25 -5.93 -20.72
N VAL A 30 -9.76 -6.44 -21.85
CA VAL A 30 -10.02 -7.87 -22.05
C VAL A 30 -8.77 -8.60 -22.55
N PHE A 31 -8.07 -8.04 -23.54
CA PHE A 31 -6.93 -8.69 -24.22
C PHE A 31 -5.57 -8.23 -23.69
N GLY A 32 -5.53 -7.18 -22.89
CA GLY A 32 -4.31 -6.54 -22.42
C GLY A 32 -3.76 -5.49 -23.38
N TYR A 33 -2.95 -4.57 -22.82
CA TYR A 33 -2.21 -3.60 -23.61
C TYR A 33 -1.06 -4.31 -24.35
N GLN A 34 -1.04 -4.22 -25.67
CA GLN A 34 0.02 -4.81 -26.49
C GLN A 34 1.26 -3.92 -26.44
N THR A 35 2.33 -4.45 -25.86
CA THR A 35 3.60 -3.73 -25.72
C THR A 35 4.50 -3.93 -26.92
N LYS A 36 5.50 -3.07 -27.08
CA LYS A 36 6.54 -3.21 -28.12
C LYS A 36 7.36 -4.48 -27.95
N SER A 37 7.44 -5.03 -26.75
CA SER A 37 8.07 -6.32 -26.47
C SER A 37 7.25 -7.53 -26.95
N GLY A 38 6.05 -7.30 -27.52
CA GLY A 38 5.16 -8.36 -28.01
C GLY A 38 4.35 -9.04 -26.89
N GLN A 39 4.43 -8.58 -25.65
CA GLN A 39 3.69 -9.10 -24.51
C GLN A 39 2.38 -8.34 -24.31
N ALA A 40 1.31 -9.06 -23.97
CA ALA A 40 0.04 -8.46 -23.58
C ALA A 40 0.05 -8.21 -22.05
N VAL A 41 -0.03 -6.94 -21.65
CA VAL A 41 -0.05 -6.53 -20.25
C VAL A 41 -1.47 -6.24 -19.82
N ASN A 42 -1.95 -6.99 -18.85
CA ASN A 42 -3.19 -6.78 -18.11
C ASN A 42 -2.95 -7.13 -16.63
N ASP A 43 -3.97 -6.99 -15.78
CA ASP A 43 -3.83 -7.24 -14.34
C ASP A 43 -3.35 -8.65 -14.02
N ARG A 44 -3.79 -9.66 -14.77
CA ARG A 44 -3.39 -11.06 -14.53
C ARG A 44 -1.94 -11.29 -14.91
N THR A 45 -1.52 -10.78 -16.08
CA THR A 45 -0.13 -10.91 -16.53
C THR A 45 0.81 -10.07 -15.68
N ALA A 46 0.39 -8.86 -15.25
CA ALA A 46 1.16 -8.02 -14.35
C ALA A 46 1.33 -8.69 -12.97
N LEU A 47 0.28 -9.29 -12.40
CA LEU A 47 0.35 -10.02 -11.13
C LEU A 47 1.19 -11.30 -11.20
N SER A 48 1.48 -11.84 -12.39
CA SER A 48 2.44 -12.93 -12.53
C SER A 48 3.90 -12.50 -12.32
N ILE A 49 4.16 -11.19 -12.37
CA ILE A 49 5.46 -10.63 -12.02
C ILE A 49 5.56 -10.57 -10.48
N ALA A 50 6.52 -11.28 -9.90
CA ALA A 50 6.66 -11.43 -8.46
C ALA A 50 6.77 -10.07 -7.73
N SER A 51 7.48 -9.10 -8.31
CA SER A 51 7.66 -7.76 -7.74
C SER A 51 6.35 -6.97 -7.70
N VAL A 52 5.52 -7.05 -8.75
CA VAL A 52 4.19 -6.41 -8.79
C VAL A 52 3.29 -7.01 -7.71
N HIS A 53 3.22 -8.35 -7.66
CA HIS A 53 2.42 -9.03 -6.64
C HIS A 53 2.87 -8.66 -5.21
N ALA A 54 4.18 -8.61 -4.97
CA ALA A 54 4.75 -8.24 -3.68
C ALA A 54 4.38 -6.78 -3.30
N CYS A 55 4.51 -5.83 -4.22
CA CYS A 55 4.15 -4.43 -3.98
C CYS A 55 2.68 -4.26 -3.63
N VAL A 56 1.78 -4.84 -4.45
CA VAL A 56 0.33 -4.77 -4.21
C VAL A 56 -0.03 -5.40 -2.87
N ARG A 57 0.57 -6.56 -2.54
CA ARG A 57 0.36 -7.22 -1.25
C ARG A 57 0.80 -6.35 -0.08
N VAL A 58 2.01 -5.77 -0.14
CA VAL A 58 2.54 -4.92 0.94
C VAL A 58 1.65 -3.70 1.19
N ILE A 59 1.15 -3.04 0.14
CA ILE A 59 0.24 -1.91 0.28
C ILE A 59 -1.11 -2.36 0.85
N ALA A 60 -1.70 -3.42 0.29
CA ALA A 60 -3.02 -3.89 0.67
C ALA A 60 -3.04 -4.45 2.10
N ASP A 61 -2.04 -5.26 2.49
CA ASP A 61 -1.90 -5.79 3.85
C ASP A 61 -1.58 -4.65 4.84
N GLY A 62 -0.78 -3.67 4.41
CA GLY A 62 -0.45 -2.50 5.22
C GLY A 62 -1.69 -1.69 5.63
N ILE A 63 -2.58 -1.37 4.68
CA ILE A 63 -3.82 -0.63 4.97
C ILE A 63 -4.85 -1.52 5.68
N ALA A 64 -5.05 -2.77 5.24
CA ALA A 64 -6.02 -3.67 5.83
C ALA A 64 -5.71 -4.03 7.30
N GLY A 65 -4.42 -4.04 7.67
CA GLY A 65 -3.96 -4.26 9.04
C GLY A 65 -4.13 -3.06 9.96
N LEU A 66 -4.45 -1.87 9.43
CA LEU A 66 -4.71 -0.68 10.24
C LEU A 66 -6.08 -0.74 10.91
N SER A 67 -6.15 -0.26 12.15
CA SER A 67 -7.42 -0.06 12.82
C SER A 67 -8.07 1.23 12.32
N LEU A 68 -9.16 1.11 11.58
CA LEU A 68 -10.01 2.23 11.18
C LEU A 68 -11.04 2.49 12.27
N LYS A 69 -11.08 3.71 12.79
CA LYS A 69 -11.94 4.14 13.88
C LYS A 69 -12.78 5.35 13.47
N LEU A 70 -13.96 5.48 14.07
CA LEU A 70 -14.80 6.67 13.97
C LEU A 70 -14.56 7.53 15.20
N TYR A 71 -14.32 8.80 15.01
CA TYR A 71 -14.17 9.79 16.06
C TYR A 71 -15.26 10.83 15.97
N LYS A 72 -15.67 11.34 17.12
CA LYS A 72 -16.48 12.55 17.28
C LYS A 72 -15.58 13.67 17.76
N ASP A 73 -15.63 14.80 17.07
CA ASP A 73 -14.92 16.03 17.43
C ASP A 73 -15.96 17.10 17.71
N ASP A 74 -16.01 17.60 18.94
CA ASP A 74 -16.88 18.69 19.36
C ASP A 74 -16.17 20.05 19.36
N GLY A 75 -14.95 20.12 18.81
CA GLY A 75 -14.08 21.28 18.78
C GLY A 75 -13.19 21.43 20.00
N THR A 76 -13.46 20.74 21.09
CA THR A 76 -12.66 20.75 22.33
C THR A 76 -12.08 19.38 22.64
N ASN A 77 -12.87 18.33 22.46
CA ASN A 77 -12.51 16.96 22.76
C ASN A 77 -12.72 16.06 21.56
N ARG A 78 -11.87 15.03 21.46
CA ARG A 78 -11.96 13.97 20.46
C ARG A 78 -12.23 12.66 21.17
N GLU A 79 -13.36 12.05 20.86
CA GLU A 79 -13.78 10.79 21.48
C GLU A 79 -13.95 9.71 20.40
N GLN A 80 -13.45 8.50 20.69
CA GLN A 80 -13.67 7.36 19.82
C GLN A 80 -15.09 6.86 20.00
N VAL A 81 -15.83 6.73 18.89
CA VAL A 81 -17.21 6.27 18.87
C VAL A 81 -17.26 4.80 18.43
N THR A 82 -17.71 3.94 19.33
CA THR A 82 -17.83 2.50 19.08
C THR A 82 -19.22 2.10 18.61
N ILE A 83 -20.25 2.79 19.10
CA ILE A 83 -21.66 2.49 18.82
C ILE A 83 -22.19 3.51 17.80
N HIS A 84 -22.06 3.18 16.53
CA HIS A 84 -22.56 3.98 15.41
C HIS A 84 -22.81 3.06 14.20
N TYR A 85 -23.87 3.31 13.42
CA TYR A 85 -24.18 2.50 12.25
C TYR A 85 -23.03 2.42 11.24
N ALA A 86 -22.32 3.52 11.01
CA ALA A 86 -21.20 3.55 10.10
C ALA A 86 -19.99 2.75 10.62
N THR A 87 -19.78 2.68 11.94
CA THR A 87 -18.76 1.83 12.56
C THR A 87 -19.10 0.36 12.39
N ALA A 88 -20.36 -0.01 12.61
CA ALA A 88 -20.84 -1.39 12.41
C ALA A 88 -20.63 -1.83 10.96
N LEU A 89 -21.04 -1.00 9.99
CA LEU A 89 -20.90 -1.26 8.56
C LEU A 89 -19.45 -1.44 8.10
N VAL A 90 -18.52 -0.65 8.63
CA VAL A 90 -17.10 -0.78 8.30
C VAL A 90 -16.47 -2.03 8.93
N ASN A 91 -16.92 -2.42 10.13
CA ASN A 91 -16.41 -3.61 10.81
C ASN A 91 -16.97 -4.92 10.22
N GLU A 92 -18.22 -4.89 9.77
CA GLU A 92 -18.92 -6.01 9.11
C GLU A 92 -19.50 -5.53 7.78
N PRO A 93 -18.68 -5.43 6.73
CA PRO A 93 -19.10 -4.83 5.46
C PRO A 93 -20.18 -5.64 4.74
N ASN A 94 -20.15 -6.96 4.85
CA ASN A 94 -21.14 -7.89 4.27
C ASN A 94 -21.03 -9.28 4.93
N ALA A 95 -21.96 -10.17 4.61
CA ALA A 95 -22.06 -11.49 5.23
C ALA A 95 -20.93 -12.49 4.90
N TYR A 96 -20.10 -12.20 3.91
CA TYR A 96 -19.07 -13.13 3.40
C TYR A 96 -17.63 -12.62 3.47
N GLN A 97 -17.40 -11.36 3.90
CA GLN A 97 -16.06 -10.78 4.03
C GLN A 97 -15.87 -10.18 5.42
N THR A 98 -14.68 -10.40 5.98
CA THR A 98 -14.23 -9.64 7.13
C THR A 98 -13.85 -8.21 6.71
N LYS A 99 -13.75 -7.28 7.66
CA LYS A 99 -13.19 -5.95 7.43
C LYS A 99 -11.84 -6.00 6.71
N TYR A 100 -10.98 -6.92 7.14
CA TYR A 100 -9.65 -7.10 6.56
C TYR A 100 -9.73 -7.50 5.09
N ASP A 101 -10.54 -8.52 4.77
CA ASP A 101 -10.69 -9.01 3.41
C ASP A 101 -11.29 -7.97 2.48
N PHE A 102 -12.33 -7.25 2.94
CA PHE A 102 -12.94 -6.16 2.19
C PHE A 102 -11.93 -5.04 1.90
N THR A 103 -11.22 -4.56 2.92
CA THR A 103 -10.25 -3.48 2.78
C THR A 103 -9.10 -3.92 1.87
N LYS A 104 -8.58 -5.13 2.07
CA LYS A 104 -7.52 -5.71 1.23
C LYS A 104 -7.96 -5.80 -0.24
N TYR A 105 -9.18 -6.27 -0.51
CA TYR A 105 -9.73 -6.33 -1.86
C TYR A 105 -9.80 -4.94 -2.51
N MET A 106 -10.38 -3.96 -1.81
CA MET A 106 -10.52 -2.60 -2.29
C MET A 106 -9.18 -1.94 -2.59
N VAL A 107 -8.22 -2.05 -1.66
CA VAL A 107 -6.88 -1.46 -1.83
C VAL A 107 -6.10 -2.17 -2.94
N SER A 108 -6.24 -3.49 -3.11
CA SER A 108 -5.61 -4.21 -4.21
C SER A 108 -6.09 -3.71 -5.57
N HIS A 109 -7.40 -3.49 -5.74
CA HIS A 109 -7.94 -2.92 -6.97
C HIS A 109 -7.52 -1.47 -7.18
N LEU A 110 -7.49 -0.67 -6.11
CA LEU A 110 -7.00 0.70 -6.17
C LEU A 110 -5.54 0.76 -6.62
N ALA A 111 -4.68 -0.11 -6.09
CA ALA A 111 -3.27 -0.17 -6.44
C ALA A 111 -3.02 -0.68 -7.87
N LEU A 112 -3.80 -1.67 -8.35
CA LEU A 112 -3.63 -2.25 -9.70
C LEU A 112 -4.28 -1.40 -10.78
N LYS A 113 -5.54 -0.96 -10.55
CA LYS A 113 -6.38 -0.33 -11.56
C LYS A 113 -6.58 1.16 -11.37
N GLY A 114 -6.01 1.72 -10.30
CA GLY A 114 -6.23 3.12 -9.94
C GLY A 114 -7.66 3.44 -9.49
N ASN A 115 -8.54 2.44 -9.40
CA ASN A 115 -9.93 2.58 -9.02
C ASN A 115 -10.37 1.38 -8.18
N ALA A 116 -11.22 1.64 -7.18
CA ALA A 116 -11.88 0.58 -6.42
C ALA A 116 -13.33 1.00 -6.13
N TYR A 117 -14.26 0.08 -6.32
CA TYR A 117 -15.69 0.34 -6.22
C TYR A 117 -16.35 -0.60 -5.23
N ALA A 118 -17.26 -0.06 -4.42
CA ALA A 118 -18.20 -0.88 -3.65
C ALA A 118 -19.60 -0.25 -3.68
N PHE A 119 -20.60 -1.07 -3.98
CA PHE A 119 -21.99 -0.69 -3.92
C PHE A 119 -22.45 -0.63 -2.47
N ILE A 120 -23.11 0.46 -2.10
CA ILE A 120 -23.70 0.66 -0.77
C ILE A 120 -25.16 0.25 -0.84
N ASN A 121 -25.50 -0.88 -0.24
CA ASN A 121 -26.89 -1.25 -0.02
C ASN A 121 -27.44 -0.44 1.15
N ARG A 122 -28.58 0.27 0.93
CA ARG A 122 -29.17 1.15 1.94
C ARG A 122 -30.52 0.66 2.38
N ASP A 123 -30.86 0.94 3.64
CA ASP A 123 -32.20 0.69 4.19
C ASP A 123 -33.20 1.79 3.78
N GLY A 124 -34.46 1.64 4.20
CA GLY A 124 -35.53 2.63 3.94
C GLY A 124 -35.27 4.02 4.59
N ARG A 125 -34.25 4.17 5.44
CA ARG A 125 -33.82 5.43 6.07
C ARG A 125 -32.57 6.00 5.40
N TYR A 126 -32.17 5.45 4.27
CA TYR A 126 -30.95 5.79 3.53
C TYR A 126 -29.63 5.54 4.30
N LEU A 127 -29.66 4.73 5.37
CA LEU A 127 -28.45 4.29 6.04
C LEU A 127 -27.85 3.09 5.30
N GLY A 128 -26.52 3.09 5.15
CA GLY A 128 -25.81 1.93 4.60
C GLY A 128 -25.92 0.74 5.54
N ILE A 129 -26.28 -0.42 4.99
CA ILE A 129 -26.43 -1.68 5.74
C ILE A 129 -25.42 -2.73 5.28
N GLU A 130 -24.99 -2.68 4.02
CA GLU A 130 -23.98 -3.60 3.45
C GLU A 130 -23.12 -2.88 2.41
N LEU A 131 -21.87 -3.32 2.28
CA LEU A 131 -20.93 -2.88 1.26
C LEU A 131 -20.55 -4.07 0.38
N HIS A 132 -20.88 -3.98 -0.89
CA HIS A 132 -20.57 -5.03 -1.87
C HIS A 132 -19.47 -4.55 -2.81
N PRO A 133 -18.23 -5.09 -2.71
CA PRO A 133 -17.15 -4.68 -3.59
C PRO A 133 -17.38 -5.19 -5.01
N ILE A 134 -17.09 -4.34 -6.00
CA ILE A 134 -17.25 -4.64 -7.44
C ILE A 134 -15.93 -4.41 -8.13
N ALA A 135 -15.51 -5.38 -8.97
CA ALA A 135 -14.29 -5.22 -9.74
C ALA A 135 -14.44 -4.05 -10.73
N PRO A 136 -13.40 -3.20 -10.88
CA PRO A 136 -13.46 -2.00 -11.73
C PRO A 136 -13.87 -2.26 -13.17
N ASP A 137 -13.60 -3.44 -13.72
CA ASP A 137 -13.97 -3.80 -15.10
C ASP A 137 -15.49 -3.78 -15.36
N TYR A 138 -16.28 -3.90 -14.31
CA TYR A 138 -17.75 -3.92 -14.42
C TYR A 138 -18.39 -2.56 -14.14
N VAL A 139 -17.60 -1.52 -13.78
CA VAL A 139 -18.12 -0.21 -13.37
C VAL A 139 -17.60 0.88 -14.28
N THR A 140 -18.50 1.69 -14.81
CA THR A 140 -18.16 2.85 -15.64
C THR A 140 -18.84 4.10 -15.06
N PRO A 141 -18.09 5.10 -14.57
CA PRO A 141 -18.64 6.40 -14.21
C PRO A 141 -19.18 7.12 -15.42
N VAL A 142 -20.34 7.74 -15.30
CA VAL A 142 -21.03 8.47 -16.38
C VAL A 142 -21.62 9.76 -15.81
N MET A 143 -21.36 10.88 -16.47
CA MET A 143 -22.04 12.14 -16.18
C MET A 143 -23.33 12.23 -17.01
N GLN A 144 -24.46 12.41 -16.37
CA GLN A 144 -25.75 12.63 -17.01
C GLN A 144 -26.43 13.83 -16.32
N ASP A 145 -26.81 14.83 -17.12
CA ASP A 145 -27.49 16.04 -16.64
C ASP A 145 -26.76 16.74 -15.46
N GLY A 146 -25.44 16.74 -15.49
CA GLY A 146 -24.59 17.33 -14.45
C GLY A 146 -24.49 16.50 -13.15
N GLN A 147 -25.06 15.30 -13.12
CA GLN A 147 -24.96 14.37 -12.00
C GLN A 147 -24.12 13.15 -12.36
N LEU A 148 -23.35 12.66 -11.38
CA LEU A 148 -22.54 11.47 -11.54
C LEU A 148 -23.35 10.22 -11.23
N PHE A 149 -23.33 9.27 -12.15
CA PHE A 149 -23.89 7.92 -12.01
C PHE A 149 -22.81 6.88 -12.32
N TYR A 150 -23.02 5.68 -11.84
CA TYR A 150 -22.16 4.53 -12.14
C TYR A 150 -22.99 3.47 -12.87
N LYS A 151 -22.54 3.15 -14.10
CA LYS A 151 -23.13 2.05 -14.85
C LYS A 151 -22.42 0.75 -14.44
N ILE A 152 -23.19 -0.22 -13.95
CA ILE A 152 -22.68 -1.53 -13.52
C ILE A 152 -23.10 -2.59 -14.54
N ASN A 153 -22.13 -3.29 -15.09
CA ASN A 153 -22.36 -4.40 -16.01
C ASN A 153 -22.08 -5.75 -15.32
N LEU A 154 -22.76 -5.98 -14.20
CA LEU A 154 -22.61 -7.20 -13.40
C LEU A 154 -23.99 -7.71 -12.96
N LYS A 155 -24.27 -8.99 -13.22
CA LYS A 155 -25.53 -9.61 -12.82
C LYS A 155 -25.70 -9.60 -11.30
N GLY A 156 -26.89 -9.21 -10.83
CA GLY A 156 -27.20 -9.13 -9.40
C GLY A 156 -27.10 -7.71 -8.82
N PHE A 157 -26.67 -6.73 -9.62
CA PHE A 157 -26.61 -5.33 -9.23
C PHE A 157 -27.50 -4.47 -10.13
N PRO A 158 -27.96 -3.28 -9.65
CA PRO A 158 -28.65 -2.30 -10.49
C PRO A 158 -27.73 -1.84 -11.64
N ASN A 159 -28.28 -1.72 -12.85
CA ASN A 159 -27.48 -1.29 -14.02
C ASN A 159 -26.96 0.14 -13.90
N ILE A 160 -27.68 1.03 -13.22
CA ILE A 160 -27.32 2.42 -12.99
C ILE A 160 -27.47 2.72 -11.51
N VAL A 161 -26.45 3.25 -10.89
CA VAL A 161 -26.39 3.57 -9.46
C VAL A 161 -26.01 5.04 -9.31
N PRO A 162 -26.73 5.82 -8.49
CA PRO A 162 -26.36 7.20 -8.20
C PRO A 162 -25.04 7.26 -7.44
N ALA A 163 -24.34 8.39 -7.54
CA ALA A 163 -23.05 8.57 -6.89
C ALA A 163 -23.13 8.43 -5.35
N ALA A 164 -24.27 8.68 -4.74
CA ALA A 164 -24.49 8.52 -3.30
C ALA A 164 -24.34 7.06 -2.84
N ASP A 165 -24.71 6.09 -3.69
CA ASP A 165 -24.75 4.67 -3.36
C ASP A 165 -23.54 3.90 -3.89
N MET A 166 -22.47 4.60 -4.25
CA MET A 166 -21.21 4.01 -4.69
C MET A 166 -20.03 4.59 -3.91
N LEU A 167 -19.31 3.75 -3.21
CA LEU A 167 -17.95 4.06 -2.76
C LEU A 167 -17.02 3.97 -3.96
N HIS A 168 -16.24 5.01 -4.19
CA HIS A 168 -15.26 5.05 -5.27
C HIS A 168 -13.95 5.61 -4.77
N PHE A 169 -12.99 4.76 -4.45
CA PHE A 169 -11.63 5.16 -4.16
C PHE A 169 -10.87 5.34 -5.48
N LYS A 170 -10.29 6.52 -5.68
CA LYS A 170 -9.57 6.90 -6.90
C LYS A 170 -8.09 7.10 -6.61
N GLY A 171 -7.25 6.55 -7.46
CA GLY A 171 -5.82 6.87 -7.49
C GLY A 171 -5.52 8.19 -8.19
N LEU A 172 -4.31 8.28 -8.76
CA LEU A 172 -3.93 9.42 -9.60
C LEU A 172 -4.87 9.51 -10.80
N CYS A 173 -5.52 10.66 -10.99
CA CYS A 173 -6.34 10.92 -12.17
C CYS A 173 -5.49 11.54 -13.29
N GLY A 174 -5.88 11.25 -14.55
CA GLY A 174 -5.35 11.92 -15.73
C GLY A 174 -6.23 13.12 -16.12
N ASP A 175 -6.53 13.20 -17.42
CA ASP A 175 -7.39 14.25 -17.97
C ASP A 175 -8.85 14.11 -17.52
N ASP A 176 -9.30 12.89 -17.23
CA ASP A 176 -10.62 12.62 -16.68
C ASP A 176 -10.57 12.56 -15.14
N PRO A 177 -11.18 13.52 -14.42
CA PRO A 177 -11.22 13.53 -12.97
C PRO A 177 -12.14 12.47 -12.36
N LEU A 178 -12.95 11.78 -13.17
CA LEU A 178 -13.89 10.76 -12.72
C LEU A 178 -13.23 9.41 -12.53
N VAL A 179 -12.09 9.16 -13.19
CA VAL A 179 -11.43 7.85 -13.22
C VAL A 179 -9.95 7.99 -12.86
N GLY A 180 -9.47 7.15 -11.96
CA GLY A 180 -8.05 7.02 -11.66
C GLY A 180 -7.32 6.24 -12.76
N LEU A 181 -6.09 6.63 -13.06
CA LEU A 181 -5.21 5.95 -14.00
C LEU A 181 -4.75 4.61 -13.43
N SER A 182 -4.78 3.56 -14.24
CA SER A 182 -4.20 2.28 -13.88
C SER A 182 -2.67 2.34 -13.95
N PRO A 183 -1.93 2.11 -12.84
CA PRO A 183 -0.48 2.04 -12.90
C PRO A 183 0.03 0.96 -13.86
N ILE A 184 -0.71 -0.15 -13.99
CA ILE A 184 -0.38 -1.24 -14.90
C ILE A 184 -0.43 -0.78 -16.36
N VAL A 185 -1.45 -0.01 -16.75
CA VAL A 185 -1.59 0.50 -18.11
C VAL A 185 -0.58 1.59 -18.41
N VAL A 186 -0.37 2.52 -17.47
CA VAL A 186 0.61 3.61 -17.63
C VAL A 186 2.04 3.08 -17.81
N HIS A 187 2.39 2.01 -17.09
CA HIS A 187 3.73 1.40 -17.13
C HIS A 187 3.77 0.08 -17.89
N ALA A 188 2.81 -0.12 -18.84
CA ALA A 188 2.69 -1.38 -19.57
C ALA A 188 3.96 -1.75 -20.34
N GLU A 189 4.68 -0.78 -20.93
CA GLU A 189 5.93 -1.04 -21.65
C GLU A 189 7.01 -1.63 -20.72
N THR A 190 7.20 -1.06 -19.53
CA THR A 190 8.15 -1.56 -18.53
C THR A 190 7.79 -2.99 -18.08
N LEU A 191 6.51 -3.21 -17.75
CA LEU A 191 6.02 -4.54 -17.34
C LEU A 191 6.10 -5.56 -18.49
N GLY A 192 5.90 -5.12 -19.73
CA GLY A 192 6.03 -5.95 -20.92
C GLY A 192 7.46 -6.42 -21.17
N ILE A 193 8.45 -5.60 -20.88
CA ILE A 193 9.87 -5.99 -20.94
C ILE A 193 10.15 -7.09 -19.91
N ASP A 194 9.64 -6.95 -18.69
CA ASP A 194 9.78 -7.98 -17.65
C ASP A 194 9.14 -9.32 -18.03
N LEU A 195 7.91 -9.26 -18.55
CA LEU A 195 7.22 -10.47 -19.03
C LEU A 195 7.97 -11.15 -20.16
N ALA A 196 8.53 -10.38 -21.10
CA ALA A 196 9.34 -10.90 -22.18
C ALA A 196 10.62 -11.56 -21.64
N ALA A 197 11.29 -10.93 -20.68
CA ALA A 197 12.48 -11.48 -20.03
C ALA A 197 12.17 -12.79 -19.28
N ILE A 198 11.05 -12.87 -18.56
CA ILE A 198 10.59 -14.10 -17.89
C ILE A 198 10.33 -15.21 -18.93
N SER A 199 9.62 -14.89 -20.02
CA SER A 199 9.33 -15.85 -21.09
C SER A 199 10.61 -16.37 -21.76
N GLN A 200 11.56 -15.49 -22.04
CA GLN A 200 12.86 -15.85 -22.62
C GLN A 200 13.63 -16.78 -21.69
N SER A 201 13.67 -16.45 -20.39
CA SER A 201 14.34 -17.30 -19.40
C SER A 201 13.71 -18.69 -19.32
N ALA A 202 12.38 -18.76 -19.29
CA ALA A 202 11.67 -20.02 -19.27
C ALA A 202 12.00 -20.87 -20.52
N GLY A 203 12.14 -20.22 -21.69
CA GLY A 203 12.58 -20.87 -22.91
C GLY A 203 14.00 -21.46 -22.81
N VAL A 204 14.93 -20.69 -22.23
CA VAL A 204 16.31 -21.15 -21.99
C VAL A 204 16.33 -22.35 -21.04
N TYR A 205 15.57 -22.30 -19.94
CA TYR A 205 15.47 -23.43 -19.00
C TYR A 205 14.79 -24.68 -19.62
N LYS A 206 13.75 -24.46 -20.44
CA LYS A 206 13.04 -25.56 -21.12
C LYS A 206 13.91 -26.26 -22.16
N ASN A 207 14.72 -25.50 -22.90
CA ASN A 207 15.56 -26.02 -23.97
C ASN A 207 16.95 -26.48 -23.48
N GLY A 208 17.16 -26.57 -22.15
CA GLY A 208 18.39 -27.02 -21.52
C GLY A 208 19.45 -25.92 -21.38
N VAL A 209 19.87 -25.69 -20.15
CA VAL A 209 20.94 -24.73 -19.81
C VAL A 209 22.31 -25.15 -20.31
N LEU A 210 22.44 -26.40 -20.77
CA LEU A 210 23.70 -26.96 -21.18
C LEU A 210 23.96 -26.69 -22.67
N LYS A 211 24.46 -25.50 -22.98
CA LYS A 211 25.10 -25.26 -24.26
C LYS A 211 26.49 -25.89 -24.22
N PHE A 212 26.64 -26.96 -24.97
CA PHE A 212 27.94 -27.59 -25.17
C PHE A 212 28.48 -27.22 -26.55
N LEU A 213 29.76 -26.84 -26.60
CA LEU A 213 30.50 -26.71 -27.82
C LEU A 213 31.20 -28.06 -28.10
N LEU A 214 30.83 -28.69 -29.20
CA LEU A 214 31.53 -29.86 -29.66
C LEU A 214 32.63 -29.42 -30.64
N THR A 215 33.87 -29.60 -30.26
CA THR A 215 35.02 -29.37 -31.13
C THR A 215 35.60 -30.70 -31.57
N SER A 216 35.96 -30.85 -32.84
CA SER A 216 36.59 -32.02 -33.39
C SER A 216 37.88 -31.62 -34.13
N ASP A 217 38.95 -32.33 -33.84
CA ASP A 217 40.23 -32.18 -34.55
C ASP A 217 40.20 -32.85 -35.95
N ALA A 218 39.15 -33.63 -36.23
CA ALA A 218 38.94 -34.32 -37.49
C ALA A 218 37.75 -33.73 -38.25
N GLN A 219 37.79 -33.78 -39.58
CA GLN A 219 36.70 -33.38 -40.45
C GLN A 219 35.50 -34.35 -40.30
N ILE A 220 34.40 -33.87 -39.68
CA ILE A 220 33.17 -34.66 -39.50
C ILE A 220 32.32 -34.53 -40.78
N LYS A 221 31.99 -35.66 -41.39
CA LYS A 221 31.07 -35.67 -42.54
C LYS A 221 29.63 -35.37 -42.09
N PRO A 222 28.83 -34.64 -42.90
CA PRO A 222 27.45 -34.30 -42.54
C PRO A 222 26.58 -35.50 -42.11
N GLU A 223 26.80 -36.67 -42.68
CA GLU A 223 26.11 -37.94 -42.35
C GLU A 223 26.37 -38.42 -40.93
N GLN A 224 27.51 -38.06 -40.33
CA GLN A 224 27.91 -38.40 -38.96
C GLN A 224 27.47 -37.33 -37.93
N ALA A 225 27.31 -36.08 -38.38
CA ALA A 225 26.91 -34.96 -37.50
C ALA A 225 25.45 -35.08 -37.07
N VAL A 226 24.54 -35.53 -37.93
CA VAL A 226 23.11 -35.65 -37.65
C VAL A 226 22.78 -36.63 -36.52
N PRO A 227 23.29 -37.89 -36.54
CA PRO A 227 23.05 -38.84 -35.45
C PRO A 227 23.71 -38.41 -34.14
N LEU A 228 24.85 -37.72 -34.19
CA LEU A 228 25.54 -37.19 -33.00
C LEU A 228 24.73 -36.09 -32.34
N LYS A 229 24.17 -35.16 -33.13
CA LYS A 229 23.29 -34.11 -32.63
C LYS A 229 22.05 -34.71 -31.98
N LYS A 230 21.39 -35.68 -32.62
CA LYS A 230 20.21 -36.34 -32.07
C LYS A 230 20.50 -37.05 -30.76
N SER A 231 21.61 -37.76 -30.66
CA SER A 231 22.05 -38.44 -29.44
C SER A 231 22.34 -37.49 -28.28
N LEU A 232 22.80 -36.28 -28.56
CA LEU A 232 22.98 -35.22 -27.57
C LEU A 232 21.66 -34.58 -27.16
N ASP A 233 20.77 -34.31 -28.12
CA ASP A 233 19.44 -33.79 -27.86
C ASP A 233 18.65 -34.76 -26.95
N ASP A 234 18.76 -36.08 -27.19
CA ASP A 234 18.16 -37.16 -26.36
C ASP A 234 18.70 -37.16 -24.91
N VAL A 235 19.96 -36.77 -24.68
CA VAL A 235 20.54 -36.63 -23.34
C VAL A 235 20.07 -35.35 -22.67
N ILE A 236 20.01 -34.24 -23.41
CA ILE A 236 19.55 -32.95 -22.91
C ILE A 236 18.06 -33.02 -22.53
N ASP A 237 17.25 -33.68 -23.34
CA ASP A 237 15.81 -33.85 -23.09
C ASP A 237 15.50 -34.93 -22.02
N GLY A 238 16.54 -35.57 -21.46
CA GLY A 238 16.40 -36.58 -20.42
C GLY A 238 15.93 -37.95 -20.93
N ALA A 239 15.84 -38.13 -22.23
CA ALA A 239 15.49 -39.40 -22.86
C ALA A 239 16.60 -40.46 -22.73
N SER A 240 17.86 -40.03 -22.57
CA SER A 240 19.02 -40.88 -22.30
C SER A 240 19.88 -40.33 -21.17
N ARG A 241 20.52 -41.18 -20.37
CA ARG A 241 21.38 -40.77 -19.25
C ARG A 241 22.84 -40.54 -19.63
N SER A 242 23.25 -41.00 -20.81
CA SER A 242 24.63 -40.89 -21.28
C SER A 242 24.69 -40.98 -22.80
N THR A 243 25.67 -40.35 -23.40
CA THR A 243 26.03 -40.53 -24.82
C THR A 243 27.51 -40.82 -24.94
N VAL A 244 27.90 -41.56 -25.98
CA VAL A 244 29.29 -41.86 -26.29
C VAL A 244 29.74 -40.92 -27.41
N LEU A 245 30.77 -40.14 -27.14
CA LEU A 245 31.40 -39.27 -28.14
C LEU A 245 32.45 -40.11 -28.93
N PRO A 246 32.45 -40.05 -30.27
CA PRO A 246 33.50 -40.64 -31.08
C PRO A 246 34.87 -40.06 -30.77
N ASN A 247 35.94 -40.84 -31.01
CA ASN A 247 37.32 -40.38 -30.81
C ASN A 247 37.58 -39.06 -31.54
N GLY A 248 38.16 -38.09 -30.82
CA GLY A 248 38.55 -36.79 -31.35
C GLY A 248 37.51 -35.70 -31.18
N ILE A 249 36.34 -35.98 -30.55
CA ILE A 249 35.36 -34.96 -30.22
C ILE A 249 35.56 -34.56 -28.74
N LYS A 250 35.80 -33.28 -28.49
CA LYS A 250 35.87 -32.68 -27.16
C LYS A 250 34.57 -31.92 -26.89
N MET A 251 34.03 -32.10 -25.71
CA MET A 251 32.88 -31.39 -25.24
C MET A 251 33.30 -30.33 -24.23
N GLU A 252 33.13 -29.06 -24.57
CA GLU A 252 33.38 -27.95 -23.67
C GLU A 252 32.04 -27.39 -23.19
N LYS A 253 31.91 -27.30 -21.89
CA LYS A 253 30.75 -26.65 -21.28
C LYS A 253 30.94 -25.13 -21.43
N LEU A 254 30.02 -24.49 -22.16
CA LEU A 254 29.99 -23.05 -22.18
C LEU A 254 29.59 -22.55 -20.79
N SER A 255 30.50 -21.81 -20.13
CA SER A 255 30.20 -21.07 -18.90
C SER A 255 29.11 -20.02 -19.17
N LEU A 256 28.45 -19.55 -18.12
CA LEU A 256 27.51 -18.42 -18.17
C LEU A 256 28.11 -17.32 -19.05
N SER A 257 27.36 -16.94 -20.10
CA SER A 257 27.82 -15.85 -20.96
C SER A 257 27.73 -14.51 -20.21
N PRO A 258 28.54 -13.51 -20.56
CA PRO A 258 28.39 -12.15 -20.00
C PRO A 258 26.96 -11.61 -20.12
N GLU A 259 26.23 -12.03 -21.14
CA GLU A 259 24.83 -11.68 -21.39
C GLU A 259 23.88 -12.27 -20.32
N GLU A 260 24.18 -13.47 -19.82
CA GLU A 260 23.39 -14.10 -18.74
C GLU A 260 23.64 -13.41 -17.38
N ALA A 261 24.85 -12.95 -17.12
CA ALA A 261 25.16 -12.13 -15.94
C ALA A 261 24.47 -10.77 -16.01
N GLN A 262 24.52 -10.11 -17.17
CA GLN A 262 23.82 -8.84 -17.42
C GLN A 262 22.30 -8.99 -17.26
N TYR A 263 21.75 -10.14 -17.65
CA TYR A 263 20.32 -10.43 -17.44
C TYR A 263 19.90 -10.43 -15.96
N LEU A 264 20.72 -10.99 -15.07
CA LEU A 264 20.44 -11.00 -13.63
C LEU A 264 20.45 -9.58 -13.05
N GLU A 265 21.38 -8.72 -13.49
CA GLU A 265 21.41 -7.31 -13.10
C GLU A 265 20.18 -6.55 -13.61
N THR A 266 19.79 -6.80 -14.85
CA THR A 266 18.57 -6.20 -15.44
C THR A 266 17.33 -6.58 -14.63
N ARG A 267 17.20 -7.82 -14.18
CA ARG A 267 16.07 -8.24 -13.36
C ARG A 267 16.02 -7.57 -11.97
N LYS A 268 17.19 -7.35 -11.35
CA LYS A 268 17.26 -6.59 -10.08
C LYS A 268 16.80 -5.16 -10.29
N PHE A 269 17.34 -4.50 -11.32
CA PHE A 269 16.96 -3.13 -11.68
C PHE A 269 15.46 -3.01 -11.96
N SER A 270 14.90 -3.97 -12.69
CA SER A 270 13.46 -4.03 -13.00
C SER A 270 12.60 -4.15 -11.75
N ALA A 271 12.98 -4.97 -10.78
CA ALA A 271 12.27 -5.09 -9.51
C ALA A 271 12.29 -3.78 -8.70
N GLU A 272 13.41 -3.05 -8.70
CA GLU A 272 13.51 -1.73 -8.06
C GLU A 272 12.65 -0.68 -8.79
N GLU A 273 12.58 -0.74 -10.12
CA GLU A 273 11.73 0.15 -10.91
C GLU A 273 10.24 -0.09 -10.64
N ILE A 274 9.83 -1.36 -10.58
CA ILE A 274 8.46 -1.74 -10.19
C ILE A 274 8.16 -1.25 -8.77
N ALA A 275 9.06 -1.44 -7.82
CA ALA A 275 8.91 -0.92 -6.47
C ALA A 275 8.67 0.60 -6.45
N ARG A 276 9.37 1.34 -7.30
CA ARG A 276 9.21 2.80 -7.47
C ARG A 276 7.85 3.17 -8.06
N ILE A 277 7.32 2.41 -9.02
CA ILE A 277 5.99 2.63 -9.61
C ILE A 277 4.91 2.59 -8.52
N PHE A 278 5.01 1.64 -7.59
CA PHE A 278 4.04 1.47 -6.50
C PHE A 278 4.37 2.29 -5.24
N GLY A 279 5.51 3.00 -5.21
CA GLY A 279 5.95 3.74 -4.03
C GLY A 279 6.31 2.83 -2.84
N VAL A 280 6.72 1.60 -3.10
CA VAL A 280 7.11 0.62 -2.09
C VAL A 280 8.65 0.56 -2.03
N PRO A 281 9.29 0.60 -0.85
CA PRO A 281 10.73 0.41 -0.74
C PRO A 281 11.15 -0.95 -1.31
N ALA A 282 12.22 -0.97 -2.11
CA ALA A 282 12.73 -2.19 -2.72
C ALA A 282 13.16 -3.25 -1.70
N SER A 283 13.58 -2.83 -0.50
CA SER A 283 13.90 -3.70 0.63
C SER A 283 12.71 -4.52 1.12
N MET A 284 11.48 -3.94 1.11
CA MET A 284 10.26 -4.63 1.53
C MET A 284 9.84 -5.77 0.60
N ILE A 285 10.25 -5.72 -0.66
CA ILE A 285 9.98 -6.78 -1.65
C ILE A 285 11.19 -7.68 -1.90
N GLY A 286 12.25 -7.51 -1.11
CA GLY A 286 13.48 -8.33 -1.24
C GLY A 286 14.31 -8.03 -2.49
N ALA A 287 14.12 -6.86 -3.13
CA ALA A 287 14.85 -6.47 -4.33
C ALA A 287 16.20 -5.79 -4.02
N LYS A 288 16.42 -5.37 -2.78
CA LYS A 288 17.64 -4.72 -2.33
C LYS A 288 18.01 -5.16 -0.93
N ASP A 289 19.29 -5.47 -0.72
CA ASP A 289 19.83 -5.69 0.61
C ASP A 289 20.04 -4.33 1.31
N GLY A 290 19.21 -4.05 2.34
CA GLY A 290 19.32 -2.82 3.13
C GLY A 290 20.24 -2.99 4.36
N ILE A 291 20.98 -1.94 4.71
CA ILE A 291 21.62 -1.84 6.03
C ILE A 291 20.49 -1.63 7.05
N LYS A 292 20.48 -2.35 8.18
CA LYS A 292 19.38 -2.35 9.15
C LYS A 292 18.88 -0.95 9.58
N SER A 293 19.78 0.01 9.75
CA SER A 293 19.44 1.39 10.12
C SER A 293 18.74 2.19 9.01
N SER A 294 18.99 1.86 7.73
CA SER A 294 18.31 2.51 6.60
C SER A 294 16.95 1.88 6.30
N VAL A 295 16.76 0.61 6.62
CA VAL A 295 15.51 -0.12 6.42
C VAL A 295 14.39 0.45 7.28
N GLU A 296 14.67 0.80 8.52
CA GLU A 296 13.69 1.40 9.43
C GLU A 296 13.21 2.78 8.93
N GLN A 297 14.13 3.61 8.46
CA GLN A 297 13.80 4.90 7.85
C GLN A 297 12.97 4.71 6.57
N GLU A 298 13.32 3.72 5.73
CA GLU A 298 12.54 3.38 4.53
C GLU A 298 11.09 2.95 4.89
N TYR A 299 10.91 2.23 6.00
CA TYR A 299 9.57 1.83 6.49
C TYR A 299 8.77 3.04 6.96
N GLN A 300 9.37 3.94 7.73
CA GLN A 300 8.72 5.17 8.17
C GLN A 300 8.32 6.05 6.98
N ASP A 301 9.21 6.20 5.99
CA ASP A 301 8.91 6.92 4.75
C ASP A 301 7.77 6.28 3.96
N PHE A 302 7.74 4.95 3.86
CA PHE A 302 6.66 4.22 3.22
C PHE A 302 5.30 4.46 3.91
N TYR A 303 5.28 4.41 5.24
CA TYR A 303 4.06 4.70 6.00
C TYR A 303 3.61 6.15 5.83
N ALA A 304 4.54 7.10 5.95
CA ALA A 304 4.22 8.51 5.91
C ALA A 304 3.81 9.01 4.51
N ARG A 305 4.39 8.47 3.45
CA ARG A 305 4.19 8.94 2.08
C ARG A 305 3.19 8.09 1.30
N THR A 306 3.38 6.77 1.31
CA THR A 306 2.56 5.87 0.49
C THR A 306 1.27 5.50 1.22
N LEU A 307 1.35 4.82 2.37
CA LEU A 307 0.14 4.35 3.05
C LEU A 307 -0.75 5.48 3.56
N ALA A 308 -0.18 6.60 4.02
CA ALA A 308 -0.97 7.75 4.46
C ALA A 308 -1.83 8.32 3.33
N SER A 309 -1.32 8.34 2.09
CA SER A 309 -2.08 8.79 0.92
C SER A 309 -3.31 7.91 0.66
N TYR A 310 -3.15 6.58 0.69
CA TYR A 310 -4.27 5.64 0.58
C TYR A 310 -5.26 5.79 1.73
N ALA A 311 -4.76 5.90 2.96
CA ALA A 311 -5.60 6.03 4.15
C ALA A 311 -6.47 7.30 4.10
N ILE A 312 -5.88 8.45 3.80
CA ILE A 312 -6.61 9.74 3.72
C ILE A 312 -7.71 9.67 2.66
N ASN A 313 -7.42 9.09 1.50
CA ASN A 313 -8.38 8.91 0.42
C ASN A 313 -9.59 8.07 0.90
N ILE A 314 -9.31 6.94 1.54
CA ILE A 314 -10.35 6.04 2.08
C ILE A 314 -11.14 6.73 3.20
N GLU A 315 -10.48 7.38 4.15
CA GLU A 315 -11.12 8.12 5.26
C GLU A 315 -12.12 9.16 4.74
N GLN A 316 -11.71 9.96 3.76
CA GLN A 316 -12.54 11.02 3.20
C GLN A 316 -13.73 10.48 2.41
N GLU A 317 -13.53 9.45 1.58
CA GLU A 317 -14.64 8.89 0.80
C GLU A 317 -15.62 8.11 1.68
N LEU A 318 -15.16 7.41 2.71
CA LEU A 318 -16.04 6.78 3.70
C LEU A 318 -16.87 7.84 4.45
N ALA A 319 -16.26 8.92 4.92
CA ALA A 319 -16.97 10.01 5.57
C ALA A 319 -18.00 10.64 4.64
N ARG A 320 -17.62 10.89 3.38
CA ARG A 320 -18.50 11.47 2.36
C ARG A 320 -19.73 10.64 2.07
N LYS A 321 -19.62 9.29 2.05
CA LYS A 321 -20.65 8.38 1.58
C LYS A 321 -21.43 7.68 2.69
N LEU A 322 -20.82 7.42 3.82
CA LEU A 322 -21.42 6.65 4.90
C LEU A 322 -22.02 7.52 6.01
N LEU A 323 -21.53 8.76 6.20
CA LEU A 323 -22.05 9.66 7.21
C LEU A 323 -23.23 10.49 6.65
N THR A 324 -24.23 10.74 7.49
CA THR A 324 -25.30 11.71 7.17
C THR A 324 -24.75 13.13 7.14
N GLU A 325 -25.47 14.08 6.53
CA GLU A 325 -25.02 15.48 6.47
C GLU A 325 -24.82 16.10 7.86
N ASN A 326 -25.63 15.69 8.85
CA ASN A 326 -25.47 16.12 10.24
C ASN A 326 -24.24 15.47 10.89
N ASP A 327 -24.00 14.18 10.63
CA ASP A 327 -22.84 13.49 11.20
C ASP A 327 -21.52 14.06 10.67
N LYS A 328 -21.45 14.44 9.39
CA LYS A 328 -20.26 15.04 8.77
C LYS A 328 -19.74 16.29 9.49
N LEU A 329 -20.57 16.96 10.27
CA LEU A 329 -20.17 18.15 11.03
C LEU A 329 -19.30 17.82 12.24
N THR A 330 -19.45 16.61 12.78
CA THR A 330 -18.82 16.24 14.06
C THR A 330 -18.10 14.91 14.04
N TYR A 331 -18.39 14.04 13.06
CA TYR A 331 -17.77 12.71 12.99
C TYR A 331 -16.82 12.60 11.80
N TYR A 332 -15.72 11.86 11.99
CA TYR A 332 -14.78 11.54 10.93
C TYR A 332 -14.13 10.17 11.15
N PHE A 333 -13.78 9.53 10.05
CA PHE A 333 -13.01 8.29 10.08
C PHE A 333 -11.50 8.59 10.17
N LYS A 334 -10.78 7.77 10.93
CA LYS A 334 -9.32 7.88 11.05
C LYS A 334 -8.68 6.51 11.18
N PHE A 335 -7.67 6.24 10.36
CA PHE A 335 -6.79 5.10 10.54
C PHE A 335 -5.80 5.36 11.67
N ASN A 336 -5.61 4.36 12.51
CA ASN A 336 -4.60 4.40 13.56
C ASN A 336 -3.29 3.78 13.08
N PHE A 337 -2.33 4.64 12.75
CA PHE A 337 -1.00 4.23 12.32
C PHE A 337 -0.08 3.77 13.46
N ASN A 338 -0.44 4.07 14.73
CA ASN A 338 0.37 3.67 15.88
C ASN A 338 0.54 2.15 16.00
N SER A 339 -0.40 1.38 15.46
CA SER A 339 -0.30 -0.09 15.43
C SER A 339 0.79 -0.61 14.46
N LEU A 340 1.12 0.16 13.41
CA LEU A 340 2.21 -0.18 12.48
C LEU A 340 3.58 0.28 12.98
N LEU A 341 3.60 1.34 13.77
CA LEU A 341 4.78 1.77 14.50
C LEU A 341 5.05 0.83 15.70
N ARG A 342 4.81 -0.48 15.52
CA ARG A 342 5.35 -1.50 16.43
C ARG A 342 6.87 -1.54 16.22
N ALA A 343 7.47 -0.41 16.52
CA ALA A 343 8.86 -0.21 16.79
C ALA A 343 9.39 -1.34 17.68
N SER A 344 10.67 -1.53 17.74
CA SER A 344 11.28 -2.47 18.70
C SER A 344 10.68 -2.24 20.08
N ALA A 345 10.65 -3.25 20.92
CA ALA A 345 10.13 -3.12 22.29
C ALA A 345 10.72 -1.91 23.03
N ASN A 346 11.98 -1.56 22.72
CA ASN A 346 12.67 -0.40 23.28
C ASN A 346 12.06 0.94 22.82
N GLU A 347 11.75 1.08 21.54
CA GLU A 347 11.16 2.33 21.00
C GLU A 347 9.75 2.55 21.50
N ARG A 348 8.94 1.48 21.65
CA ARG A 348 7.63 1.59 22.31
C ARG A 348 7.76 2.00 23.75
N ALA A 349 8.69 1.39 24.50
CA ALA A 349 8.94 1.76 25.89
C ALA A 349 9.37 3.22 26.02
N ASP A 350 10.21 3.71 25.09
CA ASP A 350 10.64 5.11 25.04
C ASP A 350 9.47 6.05 24.68
N TYR A 351 8.62 5.67 23.75
CA TYR A 351 7.42 6.43 23.37
C TYR A 351 6.47 6.57 24.56
N TYR A 352 6.14 5.46 25.25
CA TYR A 352 5.28 5.49 26.42
C TYR A 352 5.90 6.28 27.57
N ASN A 353 7.18 6.09 27.82
CA ASN A 353 7.89 6.83 28.87
C ASN A 353 7.87 8.34 28.60
N LYS A 354 8.16 8.78 27.38
CA LYS A 354 8.08 10.18 26.98
C LYS A 354 6.64 10.71 27.06
N GLY A 355 5.65 9.92 26.67
CA GLY A 355 4.24 10.29 26.73
C GLY A 355 3.72 10.47 28.15
N ILE A 356 4.03 9.52 29.04
CA ILE A 356 3.63 9.58 30.45
C ILE A 356 4.33 10.73 31.17
N ARG A 357 5.63 10.91 30.97
CA ARG A 357 6.39 12.03 31.57
C ARG A 357 5.98 13.38 31.02
N GLY A 358 5.64 13.45 29.73
CA GLY A 358 5.15 14.68 29.09
C GLY A 358 3.71 15.03 29.44
N GLY A 359 2.99 14.19 30.18
CA GLY A 359 1.63 14.44 30.64
C GLY A 359 0.55 14.37 29.55
N TRP A 360 0.87 13.80 28.37
CA TRP A 360 -0.10 13.64 27.28
C TRP A 360 -0.58 12.19 27.10
N LEU A 361 -0.05 11.24 27.89
CA LEU A 361 -0.44 9.83 27.89
C LEU A 361 -0.59 9.35 29.33
N SER A 362 -1.73 8.74 29.65
CA SER A 362 -1.93 8.09 30.95
C SER A 362 -1.33 6.67 30.98
N ARG A 363 -1.12 6.14 32.17
CA ARG A 363 -0.62 4.76 32.32
C ARG A 363 -1.62 3.72 31.83
N ASN A 364 -2.91 3.95 32.00
CA ASN A 364 -3.96 3.06 31.52
C ASN A 364 -4.09 3.10 29.99
N GLU A 365 -3.93 4.27 29.36
CA GLU A 365 -3.86 4.36 27.90
C GLU A 365 -2.66 3.59 27.33
N ALA A 366 -1.48 3.71 27.94
CA ALA A 366 -0.31 2.93 27.54
C ALA A 366 -0.54 1.43 27.66
N ARG A 367 -1.19 0.98 28.74
CA ARG A 367 -1.57 -0.42 28.96
C ARG A 367 -2.60 -0.91 27.94
N MET A 368 -3.56 -0.06 27.60
CA MET A 368 -4.57 -0.37 26.58
C MET A 368 -3.96 -0.56 25.18
N PHE A 369 -2.87 0.16 24.86
CA PHE A 369 -2.15 -0.04 23.59
C PHE A 369 -1.40 -1.39 23.54
N GLU A 370 -1.09 -1.98 24.70
CA GLU A 370 -0.46 -3.31 24.83
C GLU A 370 -1.47 -4.41 25.22
N ASP A 371 -2.79 -4.16 25.01
CA ASP A 371 -3.89 -5.09 25.33
C ASP A 371 -3.88 -5.54 26.81
N ALA A 372 -3.35 -4.71 27.72
CA ALA A 372 -3.30 -4.98 29.15
C ALA A 372 -4.41 -4.23 29.89
N ASN A 373 -4.99 -4.89 30.91
CA ASN A 373 -6.04 -4.29 31.73
C ASN A 373 -5.54 -3.06 32.48
N GLY A 374 -6.37 -2.03 32.59
CA GLY A 374 -6.13 -0.85 33.41
C GLY A 374 -6.10 -1.19 34.93
N PHE A 375 -5.69 -0.23 35.72
CA PHE A 375 -5.69 -0.30 37.18
C PHE A 375 -6.16 1.01 37.78
N ASP A 376 -6.63 1.00 39.01
CA ASP A 376 -7.15 2.20 39.68
C ASP A 376 -6.07 3.26 39.85
N GLY A 377 -6.38 4.51 39.51
CA GLY A 377 -5.43 5.63 39.49
C GLY A 377 -4.47 5.65 38.32
N GLY A 378 -4.62 4.74 37.34
CA GLY A 378 -3.80 4.71 36.13
C GLY A 378 -4.22 5.71 35.06
N ASP A 379 -5.39 6.34 35.19
CA ASP A 379 -5.92 7.34 34.23
C ASP A 379 -5.40 8.74 34.50
N GLU A 380 -4.75 8.96 35.66
CA GLU A 380 -4.16 10.26 35.98
C GLU A 380 -2.95 10.56 35.07
N TYR A 381 -2.94 11.77 34.53
CA TYR A 381 -1.79 12.29 33.77
C TYR A 381 -0.72 12.75 34.75
N LEU A 382 0.50 12.21 34.57
CA LEU A 382 1.66 12.55 35.40
C LEU A 382 2.45 13.66 34.70
N ILE A 383 2.85 14.66 35.49
CA ILE A 383 3.74 15.72 35.01
C ILE A 383 5.03 15.65 35.83
N GLU A 384 6.18 15.76 35.18
CA GLU A 384 7.45 15.86 35.91
C GLU A 384 7.46 17.12 36.77
N SER A 385 7.74 16.93 38.06
CA SER A 385 7.77 18.05 39.04
C SER A 385 8.82 19.13 38.70
N ASN A 386 9.73 18.83 37.77
CA ASN A 386 10.76 19.76 37.29
C ASN A 386 10.24 20.70 36.18
N LEU A 387 9.05 20.44 35.63
CA LEU A 387 8.43 21.28 34.62
C LEU A 387 7.47 22.25 35.31
N MET A 388 7.80 23.53 35.25
CA MET A 388 6.99 24.59 35.82
C MET A 388 6.53 25.56 34.72
N PRO A 389 5.28 26.07 34.80
CA PRO A 389 4.85 27.14 33.90
C PRO A 389 5.80 28.33 33.99
N SER A 390 6.25 28.86 32.84
CA SER A 390 7.17 29.98 32.77
C SER A 390 6.63 31.23 33.53
N SER A 391 5.30 31.37 33.65
CA SER A 391 4.65 32.42 34.41
C SER A 391 4.85 32.33 35.93
N LYS A 392 5.20 31.12 36.46
CA LYS A 392 5.38 30.91 37.92
C LYS A 392 6.85 30.72 38.32
N ILE A 393 7.78 30.85 37.38
CA ILE A 393 9.20 30.56 37.65
C ILE A 393 9.78 31.55 38.68
N ASN A 394 9.41 32.83 38.64
CA ASN A 394 9.87 33.83 39.58
C ASN A 394 9.31 33.58 40.98
N GLU A 395 8.02 33.28 41.12
CA GLU A 395 7.37 32.94 42.37
C GLU A 395 7.98 31.71 43.06
N TYR A 396 8.32 30.69 42.28
CA TYR A 396 9.00 29.51 42.78
C TYR A 396 10.45 29.77 43.19
N MET A 397 11.19 30.57 42.40
CA MET A 397 12.56 30.94 42.75
C MET A 397 12.61 31.77 44.03
N ASP A 398 11.68 32.70 44.20
CA ASP A 398 11.57 33.52 45.43
C ASP A 398 11.22 32.63 46.65
N ALA A 399 10.31 31.69 46.50
CA ALA A 399 9.95 30.73 47.56
C ALA A 399 11.15 29.80 47.91
N LYS A 400 11.91 29.36 46.95
CA LYS A 400 13.08 28.50 47.13
C LYS A 400 14.24 29.25 47.77
N ILE A 401 14.44 30.52 47.41
CA ILE A 401 15.43 31.42 48.06
C ILE A 401 15.02 31.65 49.51
N ALA A 402 13.76 31.94 49.80
CA ALA A 402 13.24 32.12 51.17
C ALA A 402 13.44 30.87 52.03
N GLN A 403 13.21 29.66 51.45
CA GLN A 403 13.44 28.41 52.13
C GLN A 403 14.92 28.17 52.43
N LEU A 404 15.82 28.48 51.50
CA LEU A 404 17.28 28.37 51.71
C LEU A 404 17.78 29.32 52.75
N MET A 405 17.26 30.60 52.78
CA MET A 405 17.60 31.56 53.82
C MET A 405 17.10 31.13 55.19
N SER A 406 15.89 30.58 55.31
CA SER A 406 15.37 30.05 56.59
C SER A 406 16.14 28.84 57.12
N THR A 407 16.71 28.03 56.25
CA THR A 407 17.57 26.88 56.66
C THR A 407 18.98 27.36 57.02
N ALA A 408 19.49 28.41 56.37
CA ALA A 408 20.77 29.02 56.74
C ALA A 408 20.72 29.69 58.11
N ASP A 409 19.62 30.41 58.44
CA ASP A 409 19.41 31.03 59.76
C ASP A 409 19.29 29.98 60.90
N LYS A 410 18.69 28.82 60.65
CA LYS A 410 18.62 27.73 61.64
C LYS A 410 19.99 27.07 61.91
N ASN A 411 20.87 27.06 60.93
CA ASN A 411 22.23 26.51 61.11
C ASN A 411 23.21 27.53 61.71
N ASN A 412 22.90 28.80 61.69
CA ASN A 412 23.74 29.87 62.29
C ASN A 412 23.39 30.26 63.70
N ASN A 413 22.35 29.68 64.31
CA ASN A 413 22.01 29.89 65.69
C ASN A 413 22.19 28.58 66.50
N PRO A 414 23.40 28.25 66.98
CA PRO A 414 23.59 27.16 67.92
C PRO A 414 22.99 27.58 69.26
N GLU A 415 21.78 27.09 69.53
CA GLU A 415 21.15 27.25 70.84
C GLU A 415 22.06 26.73 71.94
N GLY A 416 22.17 27.63 72.90
CA GLY A 416 23.00 27.60 74.06
C GLY A 416 23.06 26.28 74.77
N THR A 417 24.27 25.94 75.12
CA THR A 417 24.64 25.11 76.23
C THR A 417 23.95 25.62 77.49
N ASN A 418 22.89 24.97 77.91
CA ASN A 418 22.44 25.03 79.28
C ASN A 418 23.29 24.08 80.13
N ASN A 419 24.38 24.68 80.64
CA ASN A 419 24.95 24.20 81.92
C ASN A 419 23.92 24.50 83.02
N ASN A 420 23.38 23.53 83.63
CA ASN A 420 22.98 23.62 85.02
C ASN A 420 23.46 22.39 85.75
N GLU A 421 24.47 22.69 86.51
CA GLU A 421 24.97 21.99 87.64
C GLU A 421 23.90 21.73 88.68
N VAL A 422 24.21 20.79 89.56
CA VAL A 422 24.14 20.82 91.00
C VAL A 422 23.06 19.93 91.68
N ILE A 423 23.38 19.05 92.30
CA ILE A 423 23.85 18.49 93.57
C ILE A 423 23.41 17.03 93.71
#